data_e9da2e0712ada725a0f4d6347d454492
#
_entry.id   e9da2e0712ada725a0f4d6347d454492
#
_cell.length_a   1.000
_cell.length_b   1.000
_cell.length_c   1.000
_cell.angle_alpha   90.00
_cell.angle_beta   90.00
_cell.angle_gamma   90.00
#
_symmetry.space_group_name_H-M   'P 1'
#
loop_
_entity.id
_entity.type
_entity.pdbx_description
1 polymer ?
#
loop_
_entity_poly.entity_id
_entity_poly.type
_entity_poly.pdbx_seq_one_letter_code
_entity_poly.pdbx_strand_id
1 'polypeptide(L)'
;MEIRRYTKEQIPAVLQFERDLREEENFWGWAINDRYIADVSASFDNPAFAHSLSLLAYLDGKVVGRIDSTQICSHFDGSVKAYLDWICVIKRYRHRGVAQALLQALCSALKAQGITTLIGLIAANEEAQRFYRSLPNAEIRDEGIWIDLQKGERHEEN
;
A
#
# COMPACT_ATOMS: atom_id res chain seq x y z
N MET A 1 -14.93 -12.39 6.72
CA MET A 1 -13.98 -11.48 6.06
C MET A 1 -13.62 -12.04 4.70
N GLU A 2 -13.68 -11.21 3.67
CA GLU A 2 -13.38 -11.58 2.29
C GLU A 2 -12.27 -10.67 1.77
N ILE A 3 -11.28 -11.24 1.06
CA ILE A 3 -10.22 -10.48 0.41
C ILE A 3 -10.49 -10.48 -1.10
N ARG A 4 -10.52 -9.28 -1.69
CA ARG A 4 -10.76 -9.08 -3.13
C ARG A 4 -9.64 -8.23 -3.74
N ARG A 5 -9.37 -8.46 -5.03
CA ARG A 5 -8.51 -7.56 -5.80
C ARG A 5 -9.19 -6.20 -5.96
N TYR A 6 -8.43 -5.12 -5.77
CA TYR A 6 -8.89 -3.77 -6.07
C TYR A 6 -8.91 -3.56 -7.58
N THR A 7 -10.07 -3.23 -8.11
CA THR A 7 -10.31 -2.90 -9.53
C THR A 7 -11.00 -1.54 -9.64
N LYS A 8 -11.10 -1.02 -10.85
CA LYS A 8 -11.66 0.32 -11.11
C LYS A 8 -13.10 0.48 -10.58
N GLU A 9 -13.90 -0.57 -10.65
CA GLU A 9 -15.31 -0.55 -10.20
C GLU A 9 -15.44 -0.33 -8.69
N GLN A 10 -14.38 -0.63 -7.93
CA GLN A 10 -14.39 -0.52 -6.47
C GLN A 10 -13.92 0.85 -5.96
N ILE A 11 -13.55 1.78 -6.85
CA ILE A 11 -13.12 3.13 -6.46
C ILE A 11 -14.11 3.80 -5.50
N PRO A 12 -15.43 3.81 -5.71
CA PRO A 12 -16.35 4.43 -4.77
C PRO A 12 -16.29 3.83 -3.35
N ALA A 13 -16.18 2.50 -3.24
CA ALA A 13 -16.05 1.81 -1.97
C ALA A 13 -14.71 2.14 -1.27
N VAL A 14 -13.63 2.26 -2.03
CA VAL A 14 -12.31 2.65 -1.51
C VAL A 14 -12.30 4.11 -1.06
N LEU A 15 -12.95 5.01 -1.79
CA LEU A 15 -13.08 6.41 -1.35
C LEU A 15 -13.85 6.52 -0.03
N GLN A 16 -14.87 5.69 0.18
CA GLN A 16 -15.58 5.64 1.46
C GLN A 16 -14.67 5.10 2.58
N PHE A 17 -13.91 4.04 2.30
CA PHE A 17 -12.90 3.52 3.23
C PHE A 17 -11.88 4.60 3.63
N GLU A 18 -11.41 5.40 2.70
CA GLU A 18 -10.47 6.49 2.97
C GLU A 18 -11.10 7.63 3.79
N ARG A 19 -12.38 7.92 3.60
CA ARG A 19 -13.11 8.87 4.46
C ARG A 19 -13.26 8.34 5.88
N ASP A 20 -13.63 7.07 6.02
CA ASP A 20 -13.76 6.42 7.33
C ASP A 20 -12.42 6.39 8.09
N LEU A 21 -11.30 6.17 7.39
CA LEU A 21 -9.96 6.28 7.98
C LEU A 21 -9.70 7.66 8.55
N ARG A 22 -10.05 8.71 7.81
CA ARG A 22 -9.79 10.10 8.20
C ARG A 22 -10.65 10.57 9.35
N GLU A 23 -11.86 10.05 9.48
CA GLU A 23 -12.72 10.32 10.63
C GLU A 23 -12.12 9.80 11.94
N GLU A 24 -11.38 8.69 11.88
CA GLU A 24 -10.77 8.07 13.06
C GLU A 24 -9.33 8.50 13.33
N GLU A 25 -8.61 8.92 12.28
CA GLU A 25 -7.19 9.27 12.35
C GLU A 25 -6.86 10.48 11.47
N ASN A 26 -6.35 11.53 12.07
CA ASN A 26 -6.12 12.83 11.43
C ASN A 26 -4.67 13.01 10.93
N PHE A 27 -4.11 12.04 10.20
CA PHE A 27 -2.71 12.09 9.75
C PHE A 27 -2.50 12.15 8.23
N TRP A 28 -3.55 12.31 7.44
CA TRP A 28 -3.48 12.26 5.99
C TRP A 28 -3.10 13.61 5.38
N GLY A 29 -2.07 13.58 4.51
CA GLY A 29 -1.53 14.78 3.88
C GLY A 29 -2.21 15.23 2.59
N TRP A 30 -3.20 14.49 2.06
CA TRP A 30 -3.87 14.87 0.81
C TRP A 30 -5.40 14.89 0.95
N ALA A 31 -6.05 15.71 0.12
CA ALA A 31 -7.50 15.80 0.06
C ALA A 31 -8.09 14.79 -0.93
N ILE A 32 -9.27 14.26 -0.61
CA ILE A 32 -10.09 13.53 -1.57
C ILE A 32 -10.86 14.56 -2.41
N ASN A 33 -10.29 14.93 -3.54
CA ASN A 33 -10.86 15.88 -4.49
C ASN A 33 -10.97 15.28 -5.90
N ASP A 34 -11.54 16.01 -6.83
CA ASP A 34 -11.76 15.54 -8.20
C ASP A 34 -10.47 15.15 -8.91
N ARG A 35 -9.37 15.87 -8.66
CA ARG A 35 -8.05 15.54 -9.22
C ARG A 35 -7.56 14.20 -8.71
N TYR A 36 -7.60 14.00 -7.40
CA TYR A 36 -7.19 12.72 -6.77
C TYR A 36 -8.02 11.55 -7.33
N ILE A 37 -9.34 11.71 -7.44
CA ILE A 37 -10.23 10.68 -7.98
C ILE A 37 -9.90 10.39 -9.45
N ALA A 38 -9.64 11.42 -10.26
CA ALA A 38 -9.26 11.27 -11.66
C ALA A 38 -7.92 10.54 -11.81
N ASP A 39 -6.92 10.89 -11.00
CA ASP A 39 -5.59 10.28 -11.03
C ASP A 39 -5.68 8.78 -10.64
N VAL A 40 -6.42 8.44 -9.59
CA VAL A 40 -6.66 7.04 -9.19
C VAL A 40 -7.38 6.27 -10.29
N SER A 41 -8.43 6.84 -10.87
CA SER A 41 -9.17 6.21 -11.96
C SER A 41 -8.29 5.95 -13.19
N ALA A 42 -7.49 6.94 -13.60
CA ALA A 42 -6.58 6.83 -14.73
C ALA A 42 -5.49 5.77 -14.51
N SER A 43 -5.06 5.54 -13.28
CA SER A 43 -4.02 4.57 -12.96
C SER A 43 -4.40 3.14 -13.38
N PHE A 44 -5.69 2.78 -13.34
CA PHE A 44 -6.17 1.46 -13.75
C PHE A 44 -6.07 1.20 -15.26
N ASP A 45 -6.00 2.26 -16.06
CA ASP A 45 -5.89 2.19 -17.52
C ASP A 45 -4.45 2.48 -18.01
N ASN A 46 -3.53 2.80 -17.10
CA ASN A 46 -2.15 3.15 -17.41
C ASN A 46 -1.26 1.90 -17.40
N PRO A 47 -0.55 1.57 -18.51
CA PRO A 47 0.36 0.43 -18.58
C PRO A 47 1.49 0.44 -17.54
N ALA A 48 1.90 1.61 -17.05
CA ALA A 48 2.90 1.73 -16.00
C ALA A 48 2.48 1.04 -14.68
N PHE A 49 1.17 0.83 -14.48
CA PHE A 49 0.61 0.16 -13.30
C PHE A 49 0.29 -1.33 -13.53
N ALA A 50 0.72 -1.91 -14.67
CA ALA A 50 0.39 -3.29 -15.03
C ALA A 50 0.83 -4.34 -13.99
N HIS A 51 1.89 -4.05 -13.24
CA HIS A 51 2.42 -4.92 -12.19
C HIS A 51 2.06 -4.48 -10.77
N SER A 52 1.14 -3.52 -10.63
CA SER A 52 0.59 -3.16 -9.34
C SER A 52 -0.49 -4.17 -8.91
N LEU A 53 -0.43 -4.60 -7.66
CA LEU A 53 -1.41 -5.49 -7.06
C LEU A 53 -1.89 -4.89 -5.75
N SER A 54 -3.17 -4.54 -5.72
CA SER A 54 -3.84 -4.04 -4.53
C SER A 54 -4.97 -4.97 -4.13
N LEU A 55 -5.11 -5.23 -2.83
CA LEU A 55 -6.16 -6.07 -2.26
C LEU A 55 -6.97 -5.29 -1.22
N LEU A 56 -8.24 -5.60 -1.15
CA LEU A 56 -9.21 -5.02 -0.22
C LEU A 56 -9.77 -6.09 0.70
N ALA A 57 -9.84 -5.79 1.98
CA ALA A 57 -10.54 -6.62 2.97
C ALA A 57 -11.95 -6.09 3.18
N TYR A 58 -12.95 -6.96 3.00
CA TYR A 58 -14.36 -6.68 3.21
C TYR A 58 -14.88 -7.34 4.47
N LEU A 59 -15.61 -6.58 5.28
CA LEU A 59 -16.47 -7.06 6.36
C LEU A 59 -17.85 -6.44 6.20
N ASP A 60 -18.89 -7.25 6.26
CA ASP A 60 -20.29 -6.82 6.15
C ASP A 60 -20.54 -5.88 4.95
N GLY A 61 -19.93 -6.20 3.81
CA GLY A 61 -20.05 -5.45 2.56
C GLY A 61 -19.27 -4.12 2.49
N LYS A 62 -18.47 -3.80 3.52
CA LYS A 62 -17.65 -2.58 3.56
C LYS A 62 -16.16 -2.90 3.47
N VAL A 63 -15.41 -2.05 2.81
CA VAL A 63 -13.94 -2.10 2.84
C VAL A 63 -13.46 -1.64 4.19
N VAL A 64 -12.70 -2.48 4.90
CA VAL A 64 -12.17 -2.20 6.23
C VAL A 64 -10.65 -2.20 6.28
N GLY A 65 -10.00 -2.67 5.22
CA GLY A 65 -8.55 -2.70 5.10
C GLY A 65 -8.13 -2.75 3.63
N ARG A 66 -6.91 -2.30 3.37
CA ARG A 66 -6.30 -2.25 2.04
C ARG A 66 -4.81 -2.53 2.15
N ILE A 67 -4.27 -3.21 1.14
CA ILE A 67 -2.84 -3.41 0.94
C ILE A 67 -2.49 -3.12 -0.52
N ASP A 68 -1.41 -2.38 -0.75
CA ASP A 68 -0.93 -1.98 -2.07
C ASP A 68 0.50 -2.44 -2.28
N SER A 69 0.78 -2.97 -3.46
CA SER A 69 2.11 -3.41 -3.85
C SER A 69 2.38 -3.17 -5.34
N THR A 70 3.64 -3.14 -5.68
CA THR A 70 4.11 -3.12 -7.07
C THR A 70 5.34 -4.00 -7.23
N GLN A 71 5.76 -4.27 -8.46
CA GLN A 71 7.00 -5.00 -8.72
C GLN A 71 8.16 -4.04 -8.97
N ILE A 72 9.31 -4.39 -8.45
CA ILE A 72 10.59 -3.71 -8.66
C ILE A 72 11.45 -4.59 -9.57
N CYS A 73 11.79 -4.06 -10.75
CA CYS A 73 12.70 -4.68 -11.70
C CYS A 73 13.99 -3.87 -11.71
N SER A 74 15.13 -4.50 -11.44
CA SER A 74 16.41 -3.81 -11.38
C SER A 74 17.49 -4.61 -12.10
N HIS A 75 18.35 -3.89 -12.82
CA HIS A 75 19.56 -4.47 -13.40
C HIS A 75 20.65 -4.76 -12.36
N PHE A 76 20.49 -4.33 -11.12
CA PHE A 76 21.46 -4.54 -10.06
C PHE A 76 21.75 -6.04 -9.86
N ASP A 77 20.74 -6.88 -9.83
CA ASP A 77 20.86 -8.33 -9.67
C ASP A 77 20.02 -9.14 -10.67
N GLY A 78 19.32 -8.47 -11.58
CA GLY A 78 18.42 -9.10 -12.55
C GLY A 78 17.18 -9.74 -11.94
N SER A 79 16.92 -9.57 -10.64
CA SER A 79 15.75 -10.12 -9.98
C SER A 79 14.53 -9.20 -10.10
N VAL A 80 13.36 -9.81 -9.96
CA VAL A 80 12.09 -9.10 -9.76
C VAL A 80 11.66 -9.30 -8.33
N LYS A 81 11.48 -8.19 -7.60
CA LYS A 81 10.99 -8.15 -6.22
C LYS A 81 9.65 -7.45 -6.18
N ALA A 82 8.86 -7.69 -5.17
CA ALA A 82 7.70 -6.86 -4.88
C ALA A 82 8.04 -5.80 -3.83
N TYR A 83 7.37 -4.65 -3.93
CA TYR A 83 7.43 -3.57 -2.96
C TYR A 83 6.06 -3.39 -2.32
N LEU A 84 6.00 -3.49 -1.00
CA LEU A 84 4.82 -3.16 -0.21
C LEU A 84 4.79 -1.64 -0.01
N ASP A 85 3.91 -0.99 -0.75
CA ASP A 85 3.79 0.46 -0.73
C ASP A 85 2.96 0.94 0.48
N TRP A 86 1.86 0.27 0.74
CA TRP A 86 0.96 0.65 1.82
C TRP A 86 0.14 -0.51 2.35
N ILE A 87 -0.12 -0.52 3.66
CA ILE A 87 -1.09 -1.37 4.33
C ILE A 87 -1.80 -0.56 5.40
N CYS A 88 -3.11 -0.58 5.39
CA CYS A 88 -3.90 0.13 6.38
C CYS A 88 -5.21 -0.60 6.70
N VAL A 89 -5.61 -0.53 7.97
CA VAL A 89 -6.88 -1.05 8.49
C VAL A 89 -7.55 0.04 9.30
N ILE A 90 -8.84 0.27 9.09
CA ILE A 90 -9.63 1.21 9.88
C ILE A 90 -9.49 0.86 11.37
N LYS A 91 -9.25 1.84 12.22
CA LYS A 91 -8.87 1.66 13.63
C LYS A 91 -9.79 0.71 14.39
N ARG A 92 -11.10 0.88 14.29
CA ARG A 92 -12.10 0.02 14.97
C ARG A 92 -12.12 -1.44 14.52
N TYR A 93 -11.46 -1.75 13.40
CA TYR A 93 -11.33 -3.12 12.86
C TYR A 93 -9.93 -3.73 13.07
N ARG A 94 -9.01 -3.02 13.70
CA ARG A 94 -7.68 -3.53 14.04
C ARG A 94 -7.75 -4.64 15.10
N HIS A 95 -6.68 -5.38 15.25
CA HIS A 95 -6.55 -6.52 16.18
C HIS A 95 -7.56 -7.67 15.92
N ARG A 96 -8.12 -7.73 14.71
CA ARG A 96 -9.04 -8.79 14.25
C ARG A 96 -8.44 -9.66 13.13
N GLY A 97 -7.12 -9.58 12.92
CA GLY A 97 -6.42 -10.34 11.90
C GLY A 97 -6.54 -9.79 10.47
N VAL A 98 -7.11 -8.59 10.27
CA VAL A 98 -7.33 -8.01 8.92
C VAL A 98 -6.01 -7.78 8.19
N ALA A 99 -5.03 -7.14 8.83
CA ALA A 99 -3.73 -6.87 8.24
C ALA A 99 -2.97 -8.16 7.91
N GLN A 100 -3.01 -9.16 8.80
CA GLN A 100 -2.41 -10.48 8.57
C GLN A 100 -3.03 -11.18 7.36
N ALA A 101 -4.36 -11.15 7.24
CA ALA A 101 -5.06 -11.77 6.12
C ALA A 101 -4.75 -11.08 4.79
N LEU A 102 -4.69 -9.75 4.76
CA LEU A 102 -4.27 -8.99 3.59
C LEU A 102 -2.85 -9.33 3.16
N LEU A 103 -1.91 -9.34 4.10
CA LEU A 103 -0.51 -9.65 3.82
C LEU A 103 -0.35 -11.11 3.35
N GLN A 104 -1.04 -12.05 3.98
CA GLN A 104 -1.01 -13.46 3.58
C GLN A 104 -1.56 -13.65 2.16
N ALA A 105 -2.67 -13.01 1.82
CA ALA A 105 -3.26 -13.06 0.48
C ALA A 105 -2.32 -12.44 -0.57
N LEU A 106 -1.69 -11.29 -0.25
CA LEU A 106 -0.69 -10.66 -1.10
C LEU A 106 0.51 -11.59 -1.32
N CYS A 107 1.09 -12.12 -0.27
CA CYS A 107 2.24 -13.04 -0.37
C CYS A 107 1.92 -14.28 -1.20
N SER A 108 0.72 -14.84 -1.05
CA SER A 108 0.26 -15.99 -1.84
C SER A 108 0.14 -15.64 -3.33
N ALA A 109 -0.44 -14.48 -3.66
CA ALA A 109 -0.56 -14.01 -5.03
C ALA A 109 0.79 -13.73 -5.67
N LEU A 110 1.73 -13.12 -4.94
CA LEU A 110 3.08 -12.85 -5.42
C LEU A 110 3.89 -14.13 -5.65
N LYS A 111 3.80 -15.10 -4.74
CA LYS A 111 4.42 -16.42 -4.91
C LYS A 111 3.92 -17.13 -6.16
N ALA A 112 2.61 -17.06 -6.44
CA ALA A 112 2.03 -17.63 -7.66
C ALA A 112 2.57 -16.97 -8.95
N GLN A 113 3.09 -15.76 -8.86
CA GLN A 113 3.77 -15.04 -9.96
C GLN A 113 5.29 -15.29 -9.99
N GLY A 114 5.82 -16.16 -9.13
CA GLY A 114 7.25 -16.44 -9.03
C GLY A 114 8.07 -15.39 -8.27
N ILE A 115 7.42 -14.46 -7.58
CA ILE A 115 8.08 -13.46 -6.74
C ILE A 115 8.47 -14.09 -5.40
N THR A 116 9.73 -13.94 -5.01
CA THR A 116 10.29 -14.58 -3.80
C THR A 116 10.62 -13.60 -2.68
N THR A 117 10.60 -12.30 -2.96
CA THR A 117 10.97 -11.26 -2.00
C THR A 117 9.95 -10.13 -2.04
N LEU A 118 9.44 -9.76 -0.87
CA LEU A 118 8.62 -8.57 -0.64
C LEU A 118 9.41 -7.62 0.27
N ILE A 119 9.62 -6.39 -0.19
CA ILE A 119 10.32 -5.33 0.54
C ILE A 119 9.29 -4.27 0.93
N GLY A 120 9.44 -3.66 2.09
CA GLY A 120 8.59 -2.54 2.50
C GLY A 120 9.33 -1.59 3.42
N LEU A 121 8.88 -0.35 3.46
CA LEU A 121 9.28 0.64 4.44
C LEU A 121 8.33 0.59 5.63
N ILE A 122 8.87 0.63 6.83
CA ILE A 122 8.09 0.53 8.05
C ILE A 122 7.85 1.92 8.60
N ALA A 123 6.58 2.27 8.80
CA ALA A 123 6.21 3.51 9.49
C ALA A 123 6.81 3.55 10.90
N ALA A 124 7.19 4.74 11.36
CA ALA A 124 7.88 4.93 12.64
C ALA A 124 6.99 4.72 13.88
N ASN A 125 5.66 4.49 13.72
CA ASN A 125 4.77 4.27 14.83
C ASN A 125 4.91 2.87 15.45
N GLU A 126 4.62 2.75 16.75
CA GLU A 126 4.78 1.51 17.50
C GLU A 126 3.91 0.36 16.97
N GLU A 127 2.71 0.65 16.46
CA GLU A 127 1.79 -0.36 15.97
C GLU A 127 2.33 -1.04 14.71
N ALA A 128 2.84 -0.26 13.75
CA ALA A 128 3.49 -0.78 12.56
C ALA A 128 4.76 -1.58 12.90
N GLN A 129 5.61 -1.05 13.79
CA GLN A 129 6.82 -1.73 14.26
C GLN A 129 6.48 -3.09 14.90
N ARG A 130 5.46 -3.14 15.75
CA ARG A 130 5.01 -4.36 16.41
C ARG A 130 4.45 -5.38 15.42
N PHE A 131 3.64 -4.92 14.46
CA PHE A 131 3.10 -5.78 13.41
C PHE A 131 4.21 -6.45 12.60
N TYR A 132 5.16 -5.68 12.06
CA TYR A 132 6.21 -6.23 11.21
C TYR A 132 7.19 -7.13 11.99
N ARG A 133 7.49 -6.81 13.25
CA ARG A 133 8.33 -7.67 14.12
C ARG A 133 7.65 -8.99 14.47
N SER A 134 6.34 -9.09 14.40
CA SER A 134 5.59 -10.33 14.67
C SER A 134 5.57 -11.31 13.48
N LEU A 135 6.02 -10.90 12.30
CA LEU A 135 5.98 -11.74 11.11
C LEU A 135 7.11 -12.79 11.14
N PRO A 136 6.78 -14.10 10.93
CA PRO A 136 7.74 -15.19 11.18
C PRO A 136 8.91 -15.22 10.19
N ASN A 137 8.76 -14.73 8.98
CA ASN A 137 9.79 -14.76 7.94
C ASN A 137 10.22 -13.36 7.51
N ALA A 138 10.06 -12.37 8.37
CA ALA A 138 10.46 -10.99 8.12
C ALA A 138 11.71 -10.63 8.91
N GLU A 139 12.57 -9.85 8.29
CA GLU A 139 13.77 -9.27 8.87
C GLU A 139 13.73 -7.76 8.64
N ILE A 140 13.91 -6.99 9.71
CA ILE A 140 14.04 -5.53 9.61
C ILE A 140 15.53 -5.22 9.45
N ARG A 141 15.88 -4.65 8.31
CA ARG A 141 17.22 -4.23 7.98
C ARG A 141 17.19 -3.02 7.06
N ASP A 142 18.26 -2.27 7.01
CA ASP A 142 18.43 -1.05 6.24
C ASP A 142 17.47 0.08 6.64
N GLU A 143 17.80 1.28 6.28
CA GLU A 143 16.95 2.46 6.46
C GLU A 143 16.57 3.05 5.11
N GLY A 144 15.36 3.62 5.00
CA GLY A 144 14.88 4.26 3.78
C GLY A 144 15.36 5.70 3.65
N ILE A 145 15.54 6.15 2.41
CA ILE A 145 15.84 7.55 2.09
C ILE A 145 14.77 8.10 1.13
N TRP A 146 14.33 9.33 1.36
CA TRP A 146 13.46 10.09 0.47
C TRP A 146 14.22 11.27 -0.11
N ILE A 147 14.27 11.37 -1.42
CA ILE A 147 14.86 12.49 -2.14
C ILE A 147 13.75 13.16 -2.94
N ASP A 148 13.43 14.40 -2.60
CA ASP A 148 12.47 15.20 -3.35
C ASP A 148 13.15 15.76 -4.59
N LEU A 149 12.84 15.21 -5.74
CA LEU A 149 13.44 15.62 -7.02
C LEU A 149 12.98 17.02 -7.49
N GLN A 150 11.96 17.59 -6.86
CA GLN A 150 11.47 18.95 -7.17
C GLN A 150 12.16 20.03 -6.35
N LYS A 151 12.81 19.70 -5.24
CA LYS A 151 13.47 20.67 -4.34
C LYS A 151 14.90 21.08 -4.74
N GLY A 152 15.41 20.58 -5.86
CA GLY A 152 16.80 20.82 -6.31
C GLY A 152 17.04 22.06 -7.16
N GLU A 153 16.00 22.78 -7.59
CA GLU A 153 16.12 23.92 -8.51
C GLU A 153 15.81 25.27 -7.80
N ARG A 154 16.45 25.55 -6.67
CA ARG A 154 16.62 26.94 -6.28
C ARG A 154 17.87 27.45 -6.99
N HIS A 155 17.67 28.10 -8.15
CA HIS A 155 18.68 29.03 -8.66
C HIS A 155 18.95 30.05 -7.57
N GLU A 156 20.20 30.12 -7.10
CA GLU A 156 20.68 31.26 -6.38
C GLU A 156 20.63 32.43 -7.37
N GLU A 157 19.56 33.22 -7.31
CA GLU A 157 19.55 34.54 -7.89
C GLU A 157 20.42 35.42 -7.00
N ASN A 158 21.60 35.76 -7.52
CA ASN A 158 22.44 36.87 -7.06
C ASN A 158 21.80 38.20 -7.38
#